data_c9ab6b91db3651e5ddca0d4727dcf0d7
#
_entry.id   c9ab6b91db3651e5ddca0d4727dcf0d7
#
_cell.length_a   1.000
_cell.length_b   1.000
_cell.length_c   1.000
_cell.angle_alpha   90.00
_cell.angle_beta   90.00
_cell.angle_gamma   90.00
#
_symmetry.space_group_name_H-M   'P 1'
#
loop_
_entity.id
_entity.type
_entity.pdbx_description
1 polymer ?
#
loop_
_entity_poly.entity_id
_entity_poly.type
_entity_poly.pdbx_seq_one_letter_code
_entity_poly.pdbx_strand_id
1 'polypeptide(L)'
;MKPAAAPAFVALVAALLAGPCLANEAPAAAKPDAAKGQAASATCQACHTADGSRGAPANPILQGQHPEYIVKQLTEFRSGKRKNPVMTGMASQIAEDDIANIAAFYAGKQAKPGFAKNKDTVLLGERIYRGGIAARQVPACAGCHSPNGAGIPAQYPRLAGQHGDYTEAQLLAFRSGTRANSPQMMAITAKMNDAEIKAVADYIAGLR
;
A
#
# COMPACT_ATOMS: atom_id res chain seq x y z
N MET A 1 73.53 -53.69 6.80
CA MET A 1 72.14 -53.51 6.27
C MET A 1 71.21 -53.31 7.46
N LYS A 2 70.74 -52.09 7.66
CA LYS A 2 69.81 -51.76 8.77
C LYS A 2 68.39 -51.67 8.18
N PRO A 3 67.38 -52.24 8.81
CA PRO A 3 66.01 -52.04 8.36
C PRO A 3 65.48 -50.66 8.81
N ALA A 4 64.77 -49.97 7.93
CA ALA A 4 64.11 -48.69 8.15
C ALA A 4 62.78 -48.91 8.89
N ALA A 5 62.56 -48.14 9.96
CA ALA A 5 61.28 -48.08 10.67
C ALA A 5 60.31 -47.13 9.94
N ALA A 6 59.10 -47.60 9.66
CA ALA A 6 58.00 -46.79 9.15
C ALA A 6 57.25 -46.05 10.29
N PRO A 7 56.85 -44.81 10.10
CA PRO A 7 56.05 -44.10 11.11
C PRO A 7 54.58 -44.49 11.04
N ALA A 8 54.01 -44.80 12.20
CA ALA A 8 52.58 -45.03 12.37
C ALA A 8 51.81 -43.70 12.32
N PHE A 9 50.89 -43.55 11.39
CA PHE A 9 49.93 -42.45 11.34
C PHE A 9 48.78 -42.74 12.33
N VAL A 10 48.69 -41.94 13.38
CA VAL A 10 47.54 -41.91 14.26
C VAL A 10 46.48 -41.04 13.63
N ALA A 11 45.39 -41.66 13.12
CA ALA A 11 44.22 -40.96 12.61
C ALA A 11 43.35 -40.49 13.80
N LEU A 12 43.32 -39.17 14.06
CA LEU A 12 42.45 -38.54 15.00
C LEU A 12 41.07 -38.37 14.41
N VAL A 13 40.10 -39.20 14.75
CA VAL A 13 38.69 -39.07 14.34
C VAL A 13 38.02 -38.02 15.26
N ALA A 14 37.87 -36.82 14.74
CA ALA A 14 37.06 -35.78 15.37
C ALA A 14 35.55 -36.05 15.12
N ALA A 15 34.86 -36.56 16.13
CA ALA A 15 33.41 -36.73 16.13
C ALA A 15 32.74 -35.33 16.27
N LEU A 16 32.23 -34.79 15.18
CA LEU A 16 31.40 -33.60 15.16
C LEU A 16 30.02 -33.95 15.79
N LEU A 17 29.80 -33.52 17.01
CA LEU A 17 28.51 -33.53 17.66
C LEU A 17 27.61 -32.46 17.01
N ALA A 18 26.91 -32.81 15.95
CA ALA A 18 25.81 -32.00 15.40
C ALA A 18 24.60 -32.15 16.33
N GLY A 19 24.48 -31.24 17.29
CA GLY A 19 23.26 -31.10 18.10
C GLY A 19 22.10 -30.66 17.22
N PRO A 20 20.86 -31.16 17.42
CA PRO A 20 19.70 -30.65 16.72
C PRO A 20 19.48 -29.19 17.07
N CYS A 21 19.58 -28.30 16.07
CA CYS A 21 19.21 -26.91 16.18
C CYS A 21 17.66 -26.90 16.23
N LEU A 22 17.08 -26.83 17.43
CA LEU A 22 15.65 -26.60 17.61
C LEU A 22 15.38 -25.16 17.18
N ALA A 23 15.03 -24.97 15.92
CA ALA A 23 14.46 -23.72 15.46
C ALA A 23 13.15 -23.52 16.22
N ASN A 24 13.15 -22.56 17.15
CA ASN A 24 11.92 -22.11 17.81
C ASN A 24 11.09 -21.38 16.75
N GLU A 25 10.21 -22.08 16.04
CA GLU A 25 9.25 -21.46 15.13
C GLU A 25 8.36 -20.53 15.94
N ALA A 26 8.52 -19.23 15.73
CA ALA A 26 7.56 -18.26 16.23
C ALA A 26 6.16 -18.67 15.76
N PRO A 27 5.12 -18.62 16.60
CA PRO A 27 3.77 -18.99 16.19
C PRO A 27 3.39 -18.20 14.95
N ALA A 28 3.01 -18.91 13.89
CA ALA A 28 2.57 -18.29 12.65
C ALA A 28 1.43 -17.32 12.97
N ALA A 29 1.59 -16.05 12.54
CA ALA A 29 0.57 -15.04 12.76
C ALA A 29 -0.78 -15.56 12.21
N ALA A 30 -1.83 -15.45 13.01
CA ALA A 30 -3.15 -15.91 12.62
C ALA A 30 -3.59 -15.22 11.30
N LYS A 31 -4.19 -15.97 10.40
CA LYS A 31 -4.69 -15.38 9.15
C LYS A 31 -5.77 -14.32 9.46
N PRO A 32 -5.74 -13.16 8.78
CA PRO A 32 -6.75 -12.13 8.97
C PRO A 32 -8.18 -12.65 8.73
N ASP A 33 -9.11 -12.29 9.60
CA ASP A 33 -10.50 -12.71 9.59
C ASP A 33 -11.39 -11.53 9.14
N ALA A 34 -11.98 -11.64 7.94
CA ALA A 34 -12.82 -10.59 7.38
C ALA A 34 -14.15 -10.40 8.17
N ALA A 35 -14.66 -11.43 8.85
CA ALA A 35 -15.88 -11.30 9.66
C ALA A 35 -15.61 -10.50 10.94
N LYS A 36 -14.46 -10.76 11.60
CA LYS A 36 -13.99 -9.91 12.70
C LYS A 36 -13.73 -8.49 12.22
N GLY A 37 -13.11 -8.35 11.04
CA GLY A 37 -12.86 -7.06 10.41
C GLY A 37 -14.13 -6.27 10.12
N GLN A 38 -15.21 -6.93 9.73
CA GLN A 38 -16.53 -6.30 9.55
C GLN A 38 -17.05 -5.72 10.86
N ALA A 39 -17.00 -6.48 11.94
CA ALA A 39 -17.42 -6.01 13.26
C ALA A 39 -16.57 -4.84 13.75
N ALA A 40 -15.23 -4.98 13.68
CA ALA A 40 -14.28 -3.95 14.10
C ALA A 40 -14.34 -2.67 13.25
N SER A 41 -14.84 -2.74 12.01
CA SER A 41 -14.94 -1.60 11.09
C SER A 41 -16.27 -0.84 11.16
N ALA A 42 -17.17 -1.14 12.09
CA ALA A 42 -18.51 -0.52 12.15
C ALA A 42 -18.43 1.02 12.12
N THR A 43 -17.58 1.63 12.91
CA THR A 43 -17.35 3.09 12.93
C THR A 43 -16.71 3.61 11.63
N CYS A 44 -15.87 2.82 10.99
CA CYS A 44 -15.18 3.19 9.74
C CYS A 44 -16.18 3.33 8.59
N GLN A 45 -17.21 2.49 8.56
CA GLN A 45 -18.19 2.42 7.48
C GLN A 45 -19.07 3.68 7.37
N ALA A 46 -19.14 4.50 8.41
CA ALA A 46 -19.82 5.80 8.36
C ALA A 46 -19.18 6.76 7.34
N CYS A 47 -17.88 6.66 7.14
CA CYS A 47 -17.12 7.50 6.21
C CYS A 47 -16.56 6.71 5.01
N HIS A 48 -16.16 5.45 5.23
CA HIS A 48 -15.61 4.55 4.23
C HIS A 48 -16.59 3.41 3.98
N THR A 49 -17.58 3.63 3.15
CA THR A 49 -18.66 2.66 2.88
C THR A 49 -18.10 1.28 2.48
N ALA A 50 -18.86 0.22 2.76
CA ALA A 50 -18.50 -1.17 2.45
C ALA A 50 -19.59 -1.94 1.71
N ASP A 51 -20.67 -1.23 1.29
CA ASP A 51 -21.88 -1.74 0.67
C ASP A 51 -21.88 -1.64 -0.88
N GLY A 52 -20.74 -1.35 -1.45
CA GLY A 52 -20.58 -1.09 -2.90
C GLY A 52 -20.80 0.37 -3.28
N SER A 53 -21.37 1.20 -2.43
CA SER A 53 -21.48 2.64 -2.68
C SER A 53 -20.11 3.30 -2.63
N ARG A 54 -20.01 4.52 -3.16
CA ARG A 54 -18.71 5.22 -3.25
C ARG A 54 -18.47 6.16 -2.07
N GLY A 55 -19.49 6.51 -1.30
CA GLY A 55 -19.39 7.45 -0.19
C GLY A 55 -19.05 8.89 -0.61
N ALA A 56 -18.60 9.68 0.35
CA ALA A 56 -18.25 11.09 0.12
C ALA A 56 -16.91 11.23 -0.61
N PRO A 57 -16.77 12.14 -1.61
CA PRO A 57 -15.56 12.30 -2.42
C PRO A 57 -14.28 12.66 -1.65
N ALA A 58 -14.43 13.26 -0.48
CA ALA A 58 -13.28 13.58 0.39
C ALA A 58 -12.70 12.36 1.11
N ASN A 59 -13.49 11.29 1.26
CA ASN A 59 -13.10 10.07 1.95
C ASN A 59 -12.66 9.00 0.94
N PRO A 60 -11.52 8.32 1.13
CA PRO A 60 -11.09 7.31 0.17
C PRO A 60 -11.99 6.08 0.16
N ILE A 61 -12.19 5.54 -1.03
CA ILE A 61 -12.76 4.21 -1.21
C ILE A 61 -11.72 3.19 -0.75
N LEU A 62 -12.07 2.39 0.25
CA LEU A 62 -11.22 1.31 0.75
C LEU A 62 -11.57 -0.05 0.12
N GLN A 63 -12.76 -0.18 -0.45
CA GLN A 63 -13.25 -1.40 -1.08
C GLN A 63 -12.36 -1.82 -2.25
N GLY A 64 -11.81 -3.04 -2.18
CA GLY A 64 -10.89 -3.60 -3.17
C GLY A 64 -9.48 -3.03 -3.12
N GLN A 65 -9.12 -2.31 -2.06
CA GLN A 65 -7.74 -1.89 -1.82
C GLN A 65 -6.90 -3.06 -1.28
N HIS A 66 -5.61 -3.07 -1.58
CA HIS A 66 -4.67 -4.08 -1.05
C HIS A 66 -4.65 -4.06 0.47
N PRO A 67 -4.80 -5.21 1.13
CA PRO A 67 -4.87 -5.27 2.59
C PRO A 67 -3.59 -4.74 3.25
N GLU A 68 -2.42 -5.03 2.69
CA GLU A 68 -1.13 -4.55 3.20
C GLU A 68 -1.03 -3.02 3.15
N TYR A 69 -1.64 -2.40 2.13
CA TYR A 69 -1.71 -0.94 2.03
C TYR A 69 -2.62 -0.35 3.11
N ILE A 70 -3.77 -0.97 3.39
CA ILE A 70 -4.67 -0.54 4.46
C ILE A 70 -3.97 -0.66 5.81
N VAL A 71 -3.33 -1.81 6.11
CA VAL A 71 -2.51 -2.02 7.32
C VAL A 71 -1.47 -0.92 7.45
N LYS A 72 -0.67 -0.70 6.40
CA LYS A 72 0.35 0.35 6.37
C LYS A 72 -0.23 1.73 6.72
N GLN A 73 -1.36 2.10 6.13
CA GLN A 73 -1.94 3.41 6.36
C GLN A 73 -2.48 3.57 7.79
N LEU A 74 -3.17 2.57 8.33
CA LEU A 74 -3.66 2.60 9.71
C LEU A 74 -2.52 2.70 10.72
N THR A 75 -1.48 1.90 10.54
CA THR A 75 -0.27 1.93 11.38
C THR A 75 0.44 3.29 11.29
N GLU A 76 0.54 3.87 10.09
CA GLU A 76 1.19 5.17 9.90
C GLU A 76 0.36 6.36 10.40
N PHE A 77 -0.97 6.28 10.40
CA PHE A 77 -1.81 7.26 11.10
C PHE A 77 -1.64 7.16 12.62
N ARG A 78 -1.59 5.96 13.16
CA ARG A 78 -1.39 5.71 14.60
C ARG A 78 -0.04 6.23 15.08
N SER A 79 1.03 5.99 14.33
CA SER A 79 2.38 6.44 14.66
C SER A 79 2.65 7.93 14.33
N GLY A 80 1.70 8.62 13.68
CA GLY A 80 1.88 10.00 13.24
C GLY A 80 2.77 10.17 12.01
N LYS A 81 3.27 9.09 11.41
CA LYS A 81 4.04 9.12 10.16
C LYS A 81 3.20 9.61 8.98
N ARG A 82 1.90 9.29 8.96
CA ARG A 82 0.91 9.91 8.09
C ARG A 82 -0.01 10.79 8.94
N LYS A 83 -0.06 12.09 8.63
CA LYS A 83 -0.82 13.06 9.42
C LYS A 83 -2.20 13.29 8.82
N ASN A 84 -3.23 13.09 9.62
CA ASN A 84 -4.60 13.51 9.38
C ASN A 84 -5.33 13.45 10.73
N PRO A 85 -5.83 14.60 11.27
CA PRO A 85 -6.40 14.64 12.63
C PRO A 85 -7.52 13.61 12.85
N VAL A 86 -8.43 13.48 11.89
CA VAL A 86 -9.54 12.54 11.98
C VAL A 86 -9.02 11.10 12.00
N MET A 87 -8.19 10.73 11.00
CA MET A 87 -7.71 9.35 10.87
C MET A 87 -6.71 8.96 11.96
N THR A 88 -5.94 9.89 12.50
CA THR A 88 -5.08 9.64 13.67
C THR A 88 -5.93 9.27 14.88
N GLY A 89 -6.99 10.03 15.16
CA GLY A 89 -7.93 9.72 16.25
C GLY A 89 -8.65 8.38 16.05
N MET A 90 -9.09 8.09 14.83
CA MET A 90 -9.76 6.83 14.52
C MET A 90 -8.80 5.63 14.63
N ALA A 91 -7.61 5.73 14.05
CA ALA A 91 -6.64 4.63 14.05
C ALA A 91 -6.10 4.31 15.45
N SER A 92 -6.01 5.30 16.35
CA SER A 92 -5.55 5.09 17.73
C SER A 92 -6.52 4.23 18.58
N GLN A 93 -7.79 4.16 18.19
CA GLN A 93 -8.81 3.39 18.89
C GLN A 93 -8.93 1.93 18.41
N ILE A 94 -8.28 1.56 17.31
CA ILE A 94 -8.34 0.22 16.74
C ILE A 94 -7.39 -0.70 17.55
N ALA A 95 -7.86 -1.88 18.00
CA ALA A 95 -6.97 -2.87 18.58
C ALA A 95 -5.93 -3.36 17.56
N GLU A 96 -4.71 -3.69 17.99
CA GLU A 96 -3.63 -4.09 17.08
C GLU A 96 -4.03 -5.26 16.18
N ASP A 97 -4.65 -6.28 16.78
CA ASP A 97 -5.08 -7.50 16.09
C ASP A 97 -6.21 -7.24 15.09
N ASP A 98 -6.97 -6.13 15.22
CA ASP A 98 -8.06 -5.79 14.32
C ASP A 98 -7.61 -5.06 13.06
N ILE A 99 -6.42 -4.49 13.03
CA ILE A 99 -5.92 -3.76 11.86
C ILE A 99 -5.89 -4.68 10.63
N ALA A 100 -5.33 -5.88 10.77
CA ALA A 100 -5.27 -6.85 9.67
C ALA A 100 -6.65 -7.40 9.29
N ASN A 101 -7.55 -7.58 10.27
CA ASN A 101 -8.92 -8.02 10.05
C ASN A 101 -9.74 -6.98 9.27
N ILE A 102 -9.66 -5.71 9.66
CA ILE A 102 -10.31 -4.58 8.95
C ILE A 102 -9.78 -4.48 7.51
N ALA A 103 -8.47 -4.63 7.32
CA ALA A 103 -7.85 -4.61 6.01
C ALA A 103 -8.38 -5.75 5.12
N ALA A 104 -8.48 -6.98 5.64
CA ALA A 104 -9.03 -8.12 4.92
C ALA A 104 -10.52 -7.91 4.58
N PHE A 105 -11.31 -7.32 5.47
CA PHE A 105 -12.70 -7.00 5.22
C PHE A 105 -12.87 -6.05 4.02
N TYR A 106 -12.18 -4.92 4.00
CA TYR A 106 -12.27 -3.95 2.90
C TYR A 106 -11.67 -4.47 1.59
N ALA A 107 -10.59 -5.25 1.66
CA ALA A 107 -9.97 -5.85 0.49
C ALA A 107 -10.92 -6.79 -0.27
N GLY A 108 -11.78 -7.52 0.46
CA GLY A 108 -12.80 -8.41 -0.11
C GLY A 108 -14.04 -7.72 -0.66
N LYS A 109 -14.13 -6.38 -0.58
CA LYS A 109 -15.28 -5.61 -1.08
C LYS A 109 -15.03 -5.04 -2.47
N GLN A 110 -16.11 -4.61 -3.14
CA GLN A 110 -16.02 -3.97 -4.44
C GLN A 110 -16.93 -2.74 -4.49
N ALA A 111 -16.36 -1.59 -4.80
CA ALA A 111 -17.10 -0.36 -5.03
C ALA A 111 -17.65 -0.30 -6.46
N LYS A 112 -18.77 0.40 -6.66
CA LYS A 112 -19.28 0.75 -7.99
C LYS A 112 -18.22 1.53 -8.78
N PRO A 113 -18.13 1.34 -10.11
CA PRO A 113 -17.21 2.07 -10.96
C PRO A 113 -17.35 3.60 -10.82
N GLY A 114 -16.23 4.29 -10.91
CA GLY A 114 -16.19 5.75 -11.01
C GLY A 114 -16.10 6.21 -12.47
N PHE A 115 -16.12 7.54 -12.65
CA PHE A 115 -16.06 8.19 -13.95
C PHE A 115 -15.17 9.43 -13.86
N ALA A 116 -14.42 9.71 -14.93
CA ALA A 116 -13.83 11.01 -15.16
C ALA A 116 -14.95 12.02 -15.43
N LYS A 117 -14.85 13.20 -14.84
CA LYS A 117 -15.91 14.22 -14.91
C LYS A 117 -15.59 15.31 -15.94
N ASN A 118 -14.32 15.54 -16.25
CA ASN A 118 -13.86 16.63 -17.08
C ASN A 118 -13.36 16.12 -18.44
N LYS A 119 -14.20 16.29 -19.47
CA LYS A 119 -13.89 15.87 -20.85
C LYS A 119 -12.69 16.61 -21.46
N ASP A 120 -12.44 17.85 -21.05
CA ASP A 120 -11.40 18.69 -21.62
C ASP A 120 -10.00 18.29 -21.11
N THR A 121 -9.92 17.77 -19.90
CA THR A 121 -8.64 17.42 -19.25
C THR A 121 -8.38 15.92 -19.15
N VAL A 122 -9.37 15.05 -19.42
CA VAL A 122 -9.20 13.60 -19.27
C VAL A 122 -8.08 13.03 -20.13
N LEU A 123 -7.91 13.53 -21.36
CA LEU A 123 -6.82 13.11 -22.25
C LEU A 123 -5.44 13.56 -21.75
N LEU A 124 -5.35 14.71 -21.08
CA LEU A 124 -4.12 15.13 -20.41
C LEU A 124 -3.82 14.18 -19.25
N GLY A 125 -4.84 13.86 -18.44
CA GLY A 125 -4.72 12.91 -17.34
C GLY A 125 -4.26 11.53 -17.80
N GLU A 126 -4.82 11.03 -18.90
CA GLU A 126 -4.41 9.77 -19.51
C GLU A 126 -2.95 9.79 -19.95
N ARG A 127 -2.52 10.81 -20.68
CA ARG A 127 -1.12 10.94 -21.11
C ARG A 127 -0.15 10.93 -19.93
N ILE A 128 -0.48 11.68 -18.86
CA ILE A 128 0.34 11.72 -17.66
C ILE A 128 0.36 10.34 -16.97
N TYR A 129 -0.80 9.70 -16.82
CA TYR A 129 -0.88 8.40 -16.16
C TYR A 129 -0.09 7.34 -16.91
N ARG A 130 -0.20 7.28 -18.24
CA ARG A 130 0.41 6.25 -19.09
C ARG A 130 1.84 6.56 -19.51
N GLY A 131 2.17 7.83 -19.73
CA GLY A 131 3.44 8.27 -20.31
C GLY A 131 4.31 9.14 -19.40
N GLY A 132 3.76 9.67 -18.31
CA GLY A 132 4.47 10.61 -17.45
C GLY A 132 4.66 11.98 -18.12
N ILE A 133 5.67 12.74 -17.63
CA ILE A 133 6.06 14.05 -18.17
C ILE A 133 7.59 14.04 -18.31
N ALA A 134 8.06 13.57 -19.47
CA ALA A 134 9.49 13.33 -19.71
C ALA A 134 10.36 14.58 -19.50
N ALA A 135 9.89 15.76 -19.96
CA ALA A 135 10.62 17.02 -19.82
C ALA A 135 10.92 17.42 -18.36
N ARG A 136 10.18 16.88 -17.40
CA ARG A 136 10.35 17.11 -15.96
C ARG A 136 10.69 15.84 -15.18
N GLN A 137 11.02 14.76 -15.87
CA GLN A 137 11.36 13.48 -15.24
C GLN A 137 10.27 12.99 -14.27
N VAL A 138 8.99 13.18 -14.63
CA VAL A 138 7.85 12.57 -13.96
C VAL A 138 7.59 11.23 -14.64
N PRO A 139 7.78 10.09 -13.95
CA PRO A 139 7.53 8.78 -14.54
C PRO A 139 6.04 8.55 -14.77
N ALA A 140 5.72 7.60 -15.65
CA ALA A 140 4.35 7.15 -15.83
C ALA A 140 3.80 6.54 -14.53
N CYS A 141 2.64 6.99 -14.08
CA CYS A 141 1.97 6.43 -12.88
C CYS A 141 1.68 4.93 -13.06
N ALA A 142 1.34 4.53 -14.30
CA ALA A 142 1.09 3.16 -14.69
C ALA A 142 2.26 2.20 -14.43
N GLY A 143 3.51 2.70 -14.40
CA GLY A 143 4.71 1.88 -14.13
C GLY A 143 4.72 1.27 -12.73
N CYS A 144 4.15 1.98 -11.74
CA CYS A 144 4.06 1.52 -10.37
C CYS A 144 2.63 1.10 -9.98
N HIS A 145 1.62 1.83 -10.47
CA HIS A 145 0.23 1.59 -10.10
C HIS A 145 -0.53 0.71 -11.10
N SER A 146 0.16 0.06 -12.03
CA SER A 146 -0.37 -0.77 -13.13
C SER A 146 -1.16 0.02 -14.19
N PRO A 147 -1.20 -0.44 -15.45
CA PRO A 147 -1.89 0.25 -16.54
C PRO A 147 -3.38 0.47 -16.31
N ASN A 148 -4.02 -0.42 -15.57
CA ASN A 148 -5.43 -0.35 -15.19
C ASN A 148 -5.65 0.19 -13.77
N GLY A 149 -4.61 0.66 -13.09
CA GLY A 149 -4.69 1.20 -11.74
C GLY A 149 -4.91 0.16 -10.64
N ALA A 150 -4.67 -1.12 -10.93
CA ALA A 150 -4.81 -2.18 -9.93
C ALA A 150 -3.79 -2.07 -8.79
N GLY A 151 -2.66 -1.43 -9.03
CA GLY A 151 -1.53 -1.39 -8.11
C GLY A 151 -0.70 -2.67 -8.13
N ILE A 152 0.23 -2.77 -7.19
CA ILE A 152 1.03 -3.98 -6.94
C ILE A 152 0.90 -4.27 -5.44
N PRO A 153 0.37 -5.45 -5.05
CA PRO A 153 0.18 -5.80 -3.64
C PRO A 153 1.45 -5.57 -2.81
N ALA A 154 1.27 -5.11 -1.58
CA ALA A 154 2.29 -4.71 -0.62
C ALA A 154 3.17 -3.52 -1.03
N GLN A 155 3.31 -3.20 -2.31
CA GLN A 155 4.22 -2.13 -2.80
C GLN A 155 3.47 -0.84 -3.14
N TYR A 156 2.48 -0.92 -4.05
CA TYR A 156 1.78 0.24 -4.58
C TYR A 156 0.27 0.06 -4.49
N PRO A 157 -0.46 1.06 -3.99
CA PRO A 157 -1.91 0.95 -3.82
C PRO A 157 -2.66 0.88 -5.15
N ARG A 158 -3.84 0.24 -5.10
CA ARG A 158 -4.85 0.37 -6.14
C ARG A 158 -5.31 1.84 -6.22
N LEU A 159 -5.38 2.37 -7.43
CA LEU A 159 -5.88 3.71 -7.75
C LEU A 159 -7.18 3.67 -8.55
N ALA A 160 -7.41 2.58 -9.30
CA ALA A 160 -8.54 2.45 -10.21
C ALA A 160 -9.88 2.78 -9.53
N GLY A 161 -10.59 3.74 -10.09
CA GLY A 161 -11.90 4.14 -9.60
C GLY A 161 -11.89 4.90 -8.27
N GLN A 162 -10.75 5.34 -7.74
CA GLN A 162 -10.71 6.19 -6.55
C GLN A 162 -11.38 7.54 -6.84
N HIS A 163 -11.86 8.22 -5.82
CA HIS A 163 -12.39 9.57 -5.97
C HIS A 163 -11.32 10.54 -6.52
N GLY A 164 -11.68 11.31 -7.56
CA GLY A 164 -10.79 12.33 -8.12
C GLY A 164 -10.41 13.37 -7.08
N ASP A 165 -11.39 13.87 -6.33
CA ASP A 165 -11.19 14.87 -5.27
C ASP A 165 -10.22 14.37 -4.18
N TYR A 166 -10.36 13.12 -3.74
CA TYR A 166 -9.42 12.51 -2.81
C TYR A 166 -8.02 12.35 -3.41
N THR A 167 -7.95 11.87 -4.66
CA THR A 167 -6.67 11.65 -5.36
C THR A 167 -5.93 12.98 -5.54
N GLU A 168 -6.63 14.04 -5.98
CA GLU A 168 -6.07 15.39 -6.10
C GLU A 168 -5.53 15.88 -4.76
N ALA A 169 -6.35 15.80 -3.70
CA ALA A 169 -5.93 16.20 -2.35
C ALA A 169 -4.69 15.44 -1.86
N GLN A 170 -4.57 14.14 -2.16
CA GLN A 170 -3.40 13.36 -1.76
C GLN A 170 -2.14 13.73 -2.57
N LEU A 171 -2.26 13.98 -3.86
CA LEU A 171 -1.14 14.44 -4.69
C LEU A 171 -0.64 15.81 -4.25
N LEU A 172 -1.55 16.75 -3.94
CA LEU A 172 -1.21 18.05 -3.36
C LEU A 172 -0.56 17.92 -1.99
N ALA A 173 -1.05 17.02 -1.14
CA ALA A 173 -0.48 16.76 0.18
C ALA A 173 0.93 16.16 0.11
N PHE A 174 1.21 15.29 -0.86
CA PHE A 174 2.57 14.81 -1.12
C PHE A 174 3.47 15.94 -1.61
N ARG A 175 3.00 16.78 -2.53
CA ARG A 175 3.76 17.92 -3.06
C ARG A 175 4.13 18.92 -1.99
N SER A 176 3.20 19.23 -1.09
CA SER A 176 3.43 20.16 0.01
C SER A 176 4.23 19.57 1.18
N GLY A 177 4.46 18.26 1.20
CA GLY A 177 5.07 17.57 2.33
C GLY A 177 4.14 17.33 3.53
N THR A 178 2.87 17.76 3.47
CA THR A 178 1.88 17.48 4.52
C THR A 178 1.65 15.97 4.67
N ARG A 179 1.70 15.24 3.54
CA ARG A 179 1.77 13.79 3.50
C ARG A 179 3.19 13.36 3.11
N ALA A 180 3.97 12.86 4.09
CA ALA A 180 5.39 12.56 3.90
C ALA A 180 5.71 11.05 4.00
N ASN A 181 4.69 10.19 3.97
CA ASN A 181 4.87 8.75 4.16
C ASN A 181 5.26 7.95 2.89
N SER A 182 5.63 8.65 1.82
CA SER A 182 6.19 8.06 0.58
C SER A 182 7.14 9.06 -0.09
N PRO A 183 8.46 8.88 0.09
CA PRO A 183 9.48 9.74 -0.57
C PRO A 183 9.35 9.74 -2.10
N GLN A 184 8.98 8.60 -2.69
CA GLN A 184 8.78 8.49 -4.15
C GLN A 184 7.64 9.41 -4.61
N MET A 185 6.48 9.37 -3.93
CA MET A 185 5.34 10.20 -4.30
C MET A 185 5.64 11.70 -4.09
N MET A 186 6.38 12.05 -3.04
CA MET A 186 6.83 13.42 -2.81
C MET A 186 7.73 13.91 -3.96
N ALA A 187 8.72 13.12 -4.37
CA ALA A 187 9.64 13.46 -5.45
C ALA A 187 8.92 13.61 -6.81
N ILE A 188 7.91 12.78 -7.07
CA ILE A 188 7.11 12.82 -8.30
C ILE A 188 6.22 14.06 -8.30
N THR A 189 5.45 14.28 -7.24
CA THR A 189 4.46 15.36 -7.18
C THR A 189 5.09 16.75 -7.08
N ALA A 190 6.30 16.87 -6.51
CA ALA A 190 7.07 18.12 -6.49
C ALA A 190 7.31 18.72 -7.89
N LYS A 191 7.28 17.88 -8.91
CA LYS A 191 7.51 18.26 -10.32
C LYS A 191 6.23 18.51 -11.11
N MET A 192 5.06 18.36 -10.50
CA MET A 192 3.75 18.50 -11.15
C MET A 192 3.08 19.84 -10.77
N ASN A 193 2.40 20.46 -11.74
CA ASN A 193 1.56 21.64 -11.48
C ASN A 193 0.11 21.23 -11.14
N ASP A 194 -0.71 22.22 -10.72
CA ASP A 194 -2.09 21.98 -10.29
C ASP A 194 -2.97 21.40 -11.41
N ALA A 195 -2.83 21.92 -12.63
CA ALA A 195 -3.63 21.44 -13.77
C ALA A 195 -3.34 19.96 -14.07
N GLU A 196 -2.10 19.54 -13.97
CA GLU A 196 -1.68 18.15 -14.20
C GLU A 196 -2.14 17.22 -13.10
N ILE A 197 -2.01 17.66 -11.84
CA ILE A 197 -2.50 16.92 -10.67
C ILE A 197 -4.02 16.72 -10.80
N LYS A 198 -4.76 17.76 -11.12
CA LYS A 198 -6.21 17.70 -11.30
C LYS A 198 -6.61 16.78 -12.46
N ALA A 199 -5.92 16.91 -13.59
CA ALA A 199 -6.20 16.09 -14.76
C ALA A 199 -5.96 14.59 -14.52
N VAL A 200 -4.82 14.22 -13.92
CA VAL A 200 -4.52 12.81 -13.63
C VAL A 200 -5.43 12.24 -12.54
N ALA A 201 -5.82 13.04 -11.56
CA ALA A 201 -6.76 12.63 -10.52
C ALA A 201 -8.16 12.32 -11.08
N ASP A 202 -8.65 13.15 -12.00
CA ASP A 202 -9.91 12.93 -12.69
C ASP A 202 -9.86 11.68 -13.60
N TYR A 203 -8.77 11.49 -14.35
CA TYR A 203 -8.56 10.27 -15.15
C TYR A 203 -8.59 9.00 -14.29
N ILE A 204 -7.91 9.01 -13.14
CA ILE A 204 -7.87 7.89 -12.19
C ILE A 204 -9.28 7.52 -11.69
N ALA A 205 -10.16 8.48 -11.53
CA ALA A 205 -11.53 8.23 -11.08
C ALA A 205 -12.33 7.37 -12.08
N GLY A 206 -12.00 7.43 -13.37
CA GLY A 206 -12.60 6.61 -14.42
C GLY A 206 -11.80 5.36 -14.82
N LEU A 207 -10.60 5.17 -14.25
CA LEU A 207 -9.70 4.08 -14.61
C LEU A 207 -10.21 2.72 -14.11
N ARG A 208 -10.11 1.68 -14.96
CA ARG A 208 -10.55 0.30 -14.70
C ARG A 208 -9.85 -0.71 -15.61
#